data_fb96ab84d006ae43db02fde33211820e
#
_entry.id   fb96ab84d006ae43db02fde33211820e
#
_cell.length_a   1.000
_cell.length_b   1.000
_cell.length_c   1.000
_cell.angle_alpha   90.00
_cell.angle_beta   90.00
_cell.angle_gamma   90.00
#
_symmetry.space_group_name_H-M   'P 1'
#
loop_
_entity.id
_entity.type
_entity.pdbx_description
1 polymer ?
#
loop_
_entity_poly.entity_id
_entity_poly.type
_entity_poly.pdbx_seq_one_letter_code
_entity_poly.pdbx_strand_id
1 'polypeptide(L)'
;RADIIARNRTEQGDTVFFNTGTDEHGLKIYQNAVAQKVSPQEYVDGFAQKFKDLLPLLDIAPTSENRTTNFIRTTDAHHIKAAQEFWKVCARNGFIEKATHKIKYCVGCELEKTESELVEGRCPLHPNRDIDTYEEENYFFKFSKFGDSLLKKYKEHESRGDSFVVPQERFGEIKSFVEGGLNDFSISRLASKMPWGIPVPGDEEQVMYVWFDALVNYISAVGWPH
;
A
#
# COMPACT_ATOMS: atom_id res chain seq x y z
N ARG A 1 18.08 9.55 -0.86
CA ARG A 1 18.08 9.80 0.60
C ARG A 1 18.28 8.51 1.39
N ALA A 2 17.46 7.47 1.18
CA ALA A 2 17.60 6.19 1.88
C ALA A 2 19.00 5.56 1.69
N ASP A 3 19.54 5.59 0.49
CA ASP A 3 20.91 5.14 0.18
C ASP A 3 21.97 5.87 1.03
N ILE A 4 21.88 7.19 1.15
CA ILE A 4 22.83 7.99 1.97
C ILE A 4 22.76 7.53 3.43
N ILE A 5 21.57 7.32 3.98
CA ILE A 5 21.40 6.82 5.35
C ILE A 5 22.00 5.42 5.49
N ALA A 6 21.71 4.53 4.55
CA ALA A 6 22.24 3.17 4.55
C ALA A 6 23.78 3.14 4.54
N ARG A 7 24.40 3.95 3.68
CA ARG A 7 25.87 4.09 3.63
C ARG A 7 26.44 4.62 4.94
N ASN A 8 25.88 5.72 5.44
CA ASN A 8 26.32 6.33 6.69
C ASN A 8 26.23 5.36 7.88
N ARG A 9 25.12 4.62 8.00
CA ARG A 9 24.96 3.63 9.07
C ARG A 9 25.93 2.45 8.93
N THR A 10 26.18 1.99 7.69
CA THR A 10 27.21 0.98 7.42
C THR A 10 28.62 1.45 7.83
N GLU A 11 28.99 2.69 7.52
CA GLU A 11 30.28 3.30 7.91
C GLU A 11 30.42 3.43 9.42
N GLN A 12 29.31 3.61 10.13
CA GLN A 12 29.28 3.61 11.60
C GLN A 12 29.38 2.21 12.24
N GLY A 13 29.44 1.16 11.43
CA GLY A 13 29.55 -0.23 11.89
C GLY A 13 28.23 -0.96 12.11
N ASP A 14 27.11 -0.35 11.74
CA ASP A 14 25.79 -1.04 11.80
C ASP A 14 25.64 -2.08 10.70
N THR A 15 24.90 -3.16 11.03
CA THR A 15 24.41 -4.09 10.02
C THR A 15 23.13 -3.50 9.40
N VAL A 16 23.17 -3.25 8.09
CA VAL A 16 22.11 -2.59 7.35
C VAL A 16 21.40 -3.55 6.40
N PHE A 17 20.07 -3.62 6.50
CA PHE A 17 19.22 -4.22 5.48
C PHE A 17 18.53 -3.11 4.68
N PHE A 18 18.97 -2.92 3.43
CA PHE A 18 18.40 -1.93 2.52
C PHE A 18 17.38 -2.60 1.62
N ASN A 19 16.11 -2.24 1.76
CA ASN A 19 15.03 -2.76 0.93
C ASN A 19 14.53 -1.71 -0.06
N THR A 20 14.39 -2.11 -1.30
CA THR A 20 13.76 -1.35 -2.37
C THR A 20 12.97 -2.31 -3.25
N GLY A 21 12.18 -1.83 -4.20
CA GLY A 21 11.41 -2.72 -5.06
C GLY A 21 10.35 -2.03 -5.89
N THR A 22 9.45 -2.84 -6.43
CA THR A 22 8.35 -2.41 -7.28
C THR A 22 7.01 -2.85 -6.71
N ASP A 23 6.07 -1.91 -6.71
CA ASP A 23 4.64 -2.16 -6.49
C ASP A 23 4.00 -2.45 -7.84
N GLU A 24 3.46 -3.65 -8.01
CA GLU A 24 3.17 -4.23 -9.32
C GLU A 24 1.71 -4.58 -9.55
N HIS A 25 0.82 -4.33 -8.58
CA HIS A 25 -0.60 -4.60 -8.70
C HIS A 25 -1.42 -3.35 -9.02
N GLY A 26 -2.67 -3.55 -9.45
CA GLY A 26 -3.65 -2.49 -9.64
C GLY A 26 -4.14 -2.32 -11.09
N LEU A 27 -5.26 -1.59 -11.19
CA LEU A 27 -6.00 -1.44 -12.44
C LEU A 27 -5.18 -0.75 -13.54
N LYS A 28 -4.40 0.27 -13.20
CA LYS A 28 -3.58 1.02 -14.18
C LYS A 28 -2.53 0.12 -14.85
N ILE A 29 -1.91 -0.76 -14.07
CA ILE A 29 -0.94 -1.73 -14.59
C ILE A 29 -1.64 -2.71 -15.53
N TYR A 30 -2.78 -3.24 -15.12
CA TYR A 30 -3.59 -4.12 -15.96
C TYR A 30 -3.97 -3.46 -17.30
N GLN A 31 -4.50 -2.24 -17.25
CA GLN A 31 -4.90 -1.50 -18.45
C GLN A 31 -3.72 -1.25 -19.40
N ASN A 32 -2.56 -0.89 -18.85
CA ASN A 32 -1.35 -0.67 -19.66
C ASN A 32 -0.84 -1.95 -20.30
N ALA A 33 -0.89 -3.09 -19.60
CA ALA A 33 -0.53 -4.39 -20.16
C ALA A 33 -1.46 -4.79 -21.32
N VAL A 34 -2.77 -4.63 -21.12
CA VAL A 34 -3.78 -4.87 -22.18
C VAL A 34 -3.53 -3.97 -23.39
N ALA A 35 -3.27 -2.68 -23.19
CA ALA A 35 -2.97 -1.75 -24.27
C ALA A 35 -1.72 -2.15 -25.07
N GLN A 36 -0.73 -2.76 -24.41
CA GLN A 36 0.49 -3.28 -25.06
C GLN A 36 0.34 -4.73 -25.56
N LYS A 37 -0.82 -5.35 -25.36
CA LYS A 37 -1.11 -6.74 -25.75
C LYS A 37 -0.15 -7.77 -25.15
N VAL A 38 0.27 -7.55 -23.90
CA VAL A 38 1.08 -8.47 -23.10
C VAL A 38 0.33 -8.86 -21.84
N SER A 39 0.78 -9.93 -21.17
CA SER A 39 0.23 -10.26 -19.85
C SER A 39 0.64 -9.22 -18.81
N PRO A 40 -0.16 -8.99 -17.74
CA PRO A 40 0.24 -8.11 -16.65
C PRO A 40 1.60 -8.50 -16.04
N GLN A 41 1.86 -9.80 -15.89
CA GLN A 41 3.13 -10.30 -15.35
C GLN A 41 4.31 -9.91 -16.26
N GLU A 42 4.21 -10.14 -17.56
CA GLU A 42 5.25 -9.76 -18.53
C GLU A 42 5.48 -8.25 -18.54
N TYR A 43 4.41 -7.47 -18.42
CA TYR A 43 4.49 -6.01 -18.34
C TYR A 43 5.31 -5.56 -17.14
N VAL A 44 5.00 -6.07 -15.93
CA VAL A 44 5.71 -5.68 -14.71
C VAL A 44 7.13 -6.26 -14.65
N ASP A 45 7.37 -7.45 -15.22
CA ASP A 45 8.73 -8.03 -15.32
C ASP A 45 9.68 -7.11 -16.08
N GLY A 46 9.21 -6.56 -17.20
CA GLY A 46 9.99 -5.61 -18.00
C GLY A 46 10.32 -4.32 -17.25
N PHE A 47 9.39 -3.79 -16.43
CA PHE A 47 9.65 -2.62 -15.61
C PHE A 47 10.52 -2.92 -14.39
N ALA A 48 10.25 -4.02 -13.69
CA ALA A 48 11.06 -4.43 -12.55
C ALA A 48 12.54 -4.59 -12.92
N GLN A 49 12.80 -5.17 -14.10
CA GLN A 49 14.18 -5.29 -14.59
C GLN A 49 14.84 -3.92 -14.81
N LYS A 50 14.13 -2.98 -15.43
CA LYS A 50 14.65 -1.60 -15.60
C LYS A 50 14.97 -0.93 -14.27
N PHE A 51 14.13 -1.10 -13.24
CA PHE A 51 14.40 -0.58 -11.91
C PHE A 51 15.59 -1.27 -11.24
N LYS A 52 15.74 -2.60 -11.41
CA LYS A 52 16.91 -3.34 -10.92
C LYS A 52 18.20 -2.83 -11.58
N ASP A 53 18.18 -2.57 -12.87
CA ASP A 53 19.35 -2.09 -13.62
C ASP A 53 19.80 -0.68 -13.17
N LEU A 54 18.89 0.13 -12.60
CA LEU A 54 19.25 1.43 -12.03
C LEU A 54 20.12 1.32 -10.78
N LEU A 55 20.01 0.23 -10.00
CA LEU A 55 20.76 0.09 -8.76
C LEU A 55 22.28 0.12 -9.00
N PRO A 56 22.86 -0.73 -9.86
CA PRO A 56 24.28 -0.66 -10.16
C PRO A 56 24.66 0.58 -10.99
N LEU A 57 23.77 1.06 -11.88
CA LEU A 57 24.04 2.22 -12.71
C LEU A 57 24.22 3.50 -11.88
N LEU A 58 23.45 3.65 -10.81
CA LEU A 58 23.46 4.81 -9.90
C LEU A 58 24.23 4.53 -8.62
N ASP A 59 24.91 3.38 -8.52
CA ASP A 59 25.63 2.91 -7.33
C ASP A 59 24.78 3.02 -6.05
N ILE A 60 23.51 2.57 -6.14
CA ILE A 60 22.55 2.64 -5.01
C ILE A 60 22.81 1.49 -4.05
N ALA A 61 23.22 1.83 -2.84
CA ALA A 61 23.42 0.93 -1.69
C ALA A 61 23.94 -0.46 -2.07
N PRO A 62 25.10 -0.58 -2.77
CA PRO A 62 25.63 -1.89 -3.17
C PRO A 62 25.83 -2.77 -1.94
N THR A 63 25.61 -4.09 -2.10
CA THR A 63 25.83 -5.07 -1.03
C THR A 63 27.29 -5.04 -0.59
N SER A 64 27.54 -5.11 0.70
CA SER A 64 28.86 -5.17 1.32
C SER A 64 28.83 -6.10 2.54
N GLU A 65 29.95 -6.27 3.24
CA GLU A 65 30.03 -7.12 4.43
C GLU A 65 28.93 -6.82 5.45
N ASN A 66 28.65 -5.55 5.72
CA ASN A 66 27.66 -5.10 6.72
C ASN A 66 26.38 -4.54 6.08
N ARG A 67 26.16 -4.74 4.79
CA ARG A 67 24.95 -4.26 4.12
C ARG A 67 24.42 -5.26 3.11
N THR A 68 23.17 -5.71 3.34
CA THR A 68 22.40 -6.50 2.39
C THR A 68 21.44 -5.59 1.64
N THR A 69 21.49 -5.60 0.31
CA THR A 69 20.52 -4.90 -0.54
C THR A 69 19.54 -5.90 -1.11
N ASN A 70 18.28 -5.69 -0.83
CA ASN A 70 17.17 -6.51 -1.30
C ASN A 70 16.32 -5.74 -2.32
N PHE A 71 15.88 -6.43 -3.35
CA PHE A 71 14.90 -5.89 -4.29
C PHE A 71 13.65 -6.78 -4.26
N ILE A 72 12.60 -6.29 -3.61
CA ILE A 72 11.32 -6.99 -3.48
C ILE A 72 10.36 -6.60 -4.59
N ARG A 73 9.55 -7.53 -5.03
CA ARG A 73 8.43 -7.30 -5.94
C ARG A 73 7.13 -7.74 -5.26
N THR A 74 6.06 -6.98 -5.41
CA THR A 74 4.77 -7.40 -4.81
C THR A 74 4.17 -8.61 -5.53
N THR A 75 4.69 -8.99 -6.71
CA THR A 75 4.39 -10.24 -7.42
C THR A 75 5.26 -11.43 -7.02
N ASP A 76 6.25 -11.26 -6.14
CA ASP A 76 7.05 -12.38 -5.64
C ASP A 76 6.17 -13.34 -4.83
N ALA A 77 6.32 -14.64 -5.07
CA ALA A 77 5.51 -15.68 -4.42
C ALA A 77 5.55 -15.60 -2.88
N HIS A 78 6.72 -15.25 -2.29
CA HIS A 78 6.86 -15.06 -0.86
C HIS A 78 6.04 -13.85 -0.38
N HIS A 79 6.07 -12.72 -1.10
CA HIS A 79 5.30 -11.54 -0.77
C HIS A 79 3.79 -11.81 -0.86
N ILE A 80 3.32 -12.46 -1.92
CA ILE A 80 1.91 -12.85 -2.07
C ILE A 80 1.45 -13.69 -0.88
N LYS A 81 2.25 -14.70 -0.49
CA LYS A 81 1.97 -15.54 0.69
C LYS A 81 1.94 -14.70 1.97
N ALA A 82 2.86 -13.77 2.13
CA ALA A 82 2.90 -12.86 3.27
C ALA A 82 1.66 -11.97 3.33
N ALA A 83 1.28 -11.34 2.23
CA ALA A 83 0.07 -10.51 2.17
C ALA A 83 -1.20 -11.30 2.52
N GLN A 84 -1.32 -12.53 2.00
CA GLN A 84 -2.43 -13.41 2.34
C GLN A 84 -2.43 -13.85 3.81
N GLU A 85 -1.28 -14.12 4.39
CA GLU A 85 -1.22 -14.45 5.83
C GLU A 85 -1.50 -13.22 6.70
N PHE A 86 -1.01 -12.05 6.33
CA PHE A 86 -1.34 -10.79 7.01
C PHE A 86 -2.85 -10.52 7.00
N TRP A 87 -3.50 -10.73 5.86
CA TRP A 87 -4.96 -10.68 5.76
C TRP A 87 -5.63 -11.62 6.74
N LYS A 88 -5.23 -12.90 6.78
CA LYS A 88 -5.80 -13.90 7.70
C LYS A 88 -5.61 -13.50 9.16
N VAL A 89 -4.44 -12.96 9.52
CA VAL A 89 -4.17 -12.46 10.87
C VAL A 89 -5.11 -11.32 11.22
N CYS A 90 -5.28 -10.34 10.34
CA CYS A 90 -6.21 -9.22 10.55
C CYS A 90 -7.66 -9.69 10.67
N ALA A 91 -8.08 -10.64 9.82
CA ALA A 91 -9.44 -11.19 9.85
C ALA A 91 -9.72 -11.95 11.15
N ARG A 92 -8.80 -12.83 11.59
CA ARG A 92 -8.91 -13.58 12.86
C ARG A 92 -9.02 -12.66 14.08
N ASN A 93 -8.37 -11.50 14.02
CA ASN A 93 -8.41 -10.50 15.11
C ASN A 93 -9.61 -9.54 15.00
N GLY A 94 -10.52 -9.76 14.05
CA GLY A 94 -11.73 -8.93 13.88
C GLY A 94 -11.46 -7.51 13.37
N PHE A 95 -10.36 -7.31 12.64
CA PHE A 95 -10.00 -6.03 12.03
C PHE A 95 -10.43 -5.92 10.57
N ILE A 96 -11.00 -6.97 10.00
CA ILE A 96 -11.55 -6.96 8.64
C ILE A 96 -13.03 -7.29 8.71
N GLU A 97 -13.82 -6.54 7.96
CA GLU A 97 -15.27 -6.74 7.83
C GLU A 97 -15.68 -6.57 6.36
N LYS A 98 -16.55 -7.47 5.89
CA LYS A 98 -17.17 -7.34 4.57
C LYS A 98 -18.43 -6.49 4.70
N ALA A 99 -18.55 -5.45 3.91
CA ALA A 99 -19.66 -4.51 3.97
C ALA A 99 -20.01 -3.96 2.59
N THR A 100 -21.30 -3.68 2.40
CA THR A 100 -21.79 -2.99 1.21
C THR A 100 -21.51 -1.51 1.32
N HIS A 101 -20.90 -0.93 0.30
CA HIS A 101 -20.56 0.48 0.21
C HIS A 101 -21.21 1.13 -1.01
N LYS A 102 -21.72 2.35 -0.81
CA LYS A 102 -22.22 3.14 -1.93
C LYS A 102 -21.07 3.87 -2.60
N ILE A 103 -20.85 3.54 -3.85
CA ILE A 103 -19.82 4.16 -4.69
C ILE A 103 -20.49 5.26 -5.52
N LYS A 104 -19.93 6.44 -5.49
CA LYS A 104 -20.27 7.54 -6.36
C LYS A 104 -19.30 7.57 -7.54
N TYR A 105 -19.81 7.43 -8.74
CA TYR A 105 -19.01 7.30 -9.95
C TYR A 105 -19.31 8.43 -10.93
N CYS A 106 -18.29 9.11 -11.36
CA CYS A 106 -18.41 10.10 -12.42
C CYS A 106 -18.11 9.45 -13.77
N VAL A 107 -19.13 9.24 -14.59
CA VAL A 107 -18.99 8.68 -15.94
C VAL A 107 -18.06 9.53 -16.82
N GLY A 108 -18.02 10.85 -16.61
CA GLY A 108 -17.16 11.73 -17.40
C GLY A 108 -15.68 11.63 -17.06
N CYS A 109 -15.35 11.37 -15.78
CA CYS A 109 -13.97 11.09 -15.34
C CYS A 109 -13.59 9.61 -15.46
N GLU A 110 -14.61 8.73 -15.55
CA GLU A 110 -14.45 7.28 -15.40
C GLU A 110 -13.78 6.90 -14.06
N LEU A 111 -14.10 7.65 -13.00
CA LEU A 111 -13.49 7.49 -11.66
C LEU A 111 -14.55 7.54 -10.57
N GLU A 112 -14.26 6.80 -9.50
CA GLU A 112 -14.96 6.95 -8.24
C GLU A 112 -14.67 8.33 -7.62
N LYS A 113 -15.66 8.87 -6.92
CA LYS A 113 -15.61 10.17 -6.27
C LYS A 113 -16.00 10.06 -4.79
N THR A 114 -15.22 10.66 -3.95
CA THR A 114 -15.57 10.86 -2.54
C THR A 114 -16.49 12.08 -2.38
N GLU A 115 -17.19 12.17 -1.26
CA GLU A 115 -18.04 13.36 -0.97
C GLU A 115 -17.24 14.67 -1.04
N SER A 116 -16.01 14.65 -0.55
CA SER A 116 -15.13 15.83 -0.54
C SER A 116 -14.64 16.26 -1.93
N GLU A 117 -14.72 15.40 -2.93
CA GLU A 117 -14.36 15.69 -4.32
C GLU A 117 -15.55 16.22 -5.14
N LEU A 118 -16.75 16.21 -4.57
CA LEU A 118 -17.96 16.69 -5.21
C LEU A 118 -18.29 18.11 -4.73
N VAL A 119 -18.74 18.93 -5.62
CA VAL A 119 -19.28 20.25 -5.34
C VAL A 119 -20.80 20.21 -5.61
N GLU A 120 -21.60 20.48 -4.58
CA GLU A 120 -23.06 20.36 -4.66
C GLU A 120 -23.53 18.99 -5.19
N GLY A 121 -22.81 17.91 -4.81
CA GLY A 121 -23.12 16.54 -5.24
C GLY A 121 -22.72 16.21 -6.67
N ARG A 122 -22.00 17.07 -7.38
CA ARG A 122 -21.58 16.92 -8.76
C ARG A 122 -20.05 16.93 -8.90
N CYS A 123 -19.57 16.30 -9.95
CA CYS A 123 -18.16 16.35 -10.29
C CYS A 123 -17.78 17.74 -10.83
N PRO A 124 -16.82 18.44 -10.23
CA PRO A 124 -16.44 19.79 -10.67
C PRO A 124 -15.88 19.82 -12.11
N LEU A 125 -15.33 18.70 -12.60
CA LEU A 125 -14.86 18.57 -14.00
C LEU A 125 -16.00 18.27 -14.98
N HIS A 126 -17.14 17.76 -14.50
CA HIS A 126 -18.29 17.37 -15.30
C HIS A 126 -19.61 17.84 -14.65
N PRO A 127 -19.82 19.17 -14.46
CA PRO A 127 -20.92 19.70 -13.67
C PRO A 127 -22.31 19.43 -14.28
N ASN A 128 -22.34 19.16 -15.58
CA ASN A 128 -23.57 18.87 -16.32
C ASN A 128 -23.92 17.38 -16.38
N ARG A 129 -23.16 16.51 -15.68
CA ARG A 129 -23.45 15.09 -15.58
C ARG A 129 -23.80 14.74 -14.15
N ASP A 130 -24.79 13.90 -14.00
CA ASP A 130 -25.12 13.34 -12.69
C ASP A 130 -24.07 12.30 -12.27
N ILE A 131 -23.96 12.09 -10.98
CA ILE A 131 -23.11 11.07 -10.40
C ILE A 131 -23.91 9.77 -10.31
N ASP A 132 -23.42 8.73 -10.95
CA ASP A 132 -23.97 7.39 -10.77
C ASP A 132 -23.65 6.86 -9.38
N THR A 133 -24.65 6.26 -8.74
CA THR A 133 -24.45 5.61 -7.44
C THR A 133 -24.82 4.16 -7.57
N TYR A 134 -23.88 3.28 -7.19
CA TYR A 134 -24.12 1.85 -7.11
C TYR A 134 -23.56 1.27 -5.82
N GLU A 135 -24.09 0.14 -5.42
CA GLU A 135 -23.63 -0.57 -4.24
C GLU A 135 -22.59 -1.61 -4.65
N GLU A 136 -21.50 -1.68 -3.89
CA GLU A 136 -20.46 -2.68 -4.05
C GLU A 136 -20.11 -3.27 -2.69
N GLU A 137 -19.98 -4.58 -2.63
CA GLU A 137 -19.58 -5.27 -1.43
C GLU A 137 -18.07 -5.47 -1.46
N ASN A 138 -17.37 -4.83 -0.53
CA ASN A 138 -15.92 -4.90 -0.37
C ASN A 138 -15.53 -5.23 1.07
N TYR A 139 -14.27 -5.62 1.29
CA TYR A 139 -13.71 -5.74 2.61
C TYR A 139 -13.15 -4.41 3.10
N PHE A 140 -13.40 -4.11 4.37
CA PHE A 140 -12.94 -2.90 5.06
C PHE A 140 -12.01 -3.26 6.20
N PHE A 141 -10.93 -2.48 6.35
CA PHE A 141 -10.05 -2.55 7.51
C PHE A 141 -10.55 -1.58 8.58
N LYS A 142 -10.75 -2.10 9.80
CA LYS A 142 -11.26 -1.32 10.95
C LYS A 142 -10.16 -0.45 11.53
N PHE A 143 -9.69 0.51 10.75
CA PHE A 143 -8.59 1.40 11.14
C PHE A 143 -8.98 2.29 12.32
N SER A 144 -10.24 2.66 12.44
CA SER A 144 -10.80 3.40 13.57
C SER A 144 -10.47 2.79 14.94
N LYS A 145 -10.32 1.46 15.02
CA LYS A 145 -9.96 0.77 16.27
C LYS A 145 -8.53 1.03 16.76
N PHE A 146 -7.68 1.62 15.94
CA PHE A 146 -6.26 1.81 16.25
C PHE A 146 -5.92 3.20 16.80
N GLY A 147 -6.86 4.16 16.77
CA GLY A 147 -6.62 5.54 17.17
C GLY A 147 -6.02 5.67 18.57
N ASP A 148 -6.70 5.14 19.58
CA ASP A 148 -6.25 5.21 20.98
C ASP A 148 -4.90 4.52 21.20
N SER A 149 -4.69 3.36 20.57
CA SER A 149 -3.44 2.60 20.72
C SER A 149 -2.25 3.33 20.06
N LEU A 150 -2.47 3.99 18.93
CA LEU A 150 -1.46 4.81 18.26
C LEU A 150 -1.12 6.05 19.10
N LEU A 151 -2.12 6.77 19.60
CA LEU A 151 -1.92 7.94 20.46
C LEU A 151 -1.17 7.58 21.75
N LYS A 152 -1.51 6.42 22.35
CA LYS A 152 -0.78 5.90 23.51
C LYS A 152 0.69 5.66 23.16
N LYS A 153 0.95 4.99 22.03
CA LYS A 153 2.31 4.70 21.56
C LYS A 153 3.10 5.99 21.30
N TYR A 154 2.48 6.99 20.69
CA TYR A 154 3.12 8.30 20.47
C TYR A 154 3.54 8.97 21.79
N LYS A 155 2.65 8.98 22.79
CA LYS A 155 2.96 9.52 24.13
C LYS A 155 4.09 8.75 24.84
N GLU A 156 4.16 7.43 24.68
CA GLU A 156 5.23 6.59 25.23
C GLU A 156 6.59 6.98 24.62
N HIS A 157 6.66 7.22 23.32
CA HIS A 157 7.87 7.68 22.64
C HIS A 157 8.26 9.10 23.05
N GLU A 158 7.31 10.03 23.08
CA GLU A 158 7.53 11.40 23.55
C GLU A 158 8.10 11.42 24.99
N SER A 159 7.57 10.57 25.89
CA SER A 159 8.01 10.50 27.29
C SER A 159 9.44 9.95 27.46
N ARG A 160 9.92 9.15 26.51
CA ARG A 160 11.28 8.62 26.46
C ARG A 160 12.27 9.55 25.77
N GLY A 161 11.77 10.63 25.17
CA GLY A 161 12.59 11.58 24.38
C GLY A 161 13.06 11.01 23.04
N ASP A 162 12.44 9.92 22.56
CA ASP A 162 12.69 9.38 21.22
C ASP A 162 11.56 9.77 20.25
N SER A 163 11.87 9.87 18.96
CA SER A 163 10.89 10.18 17.92
C SER A 163 10.38 8.92 17.26
N PHE A 164 9.05 8.70 17.34
CA PHE A 164 8.40 7.62 16.61
C PHE A 164 8.39 7.87 15.09
N VAL A 165 8.28 9.12 14.69
CA VAL A 165 8.31 9.56 13.29
C VAL A 165 9.32 10.70 13.14
N VAL A 166 10.14 10.65 12.10
CA VAL A 166 11.19 11.65 11.82
C VAL A 166 10.94 12.23 10.42
N PRO A 167 11.07 13.55 10.21
CA PRO A 167 11.38 14.59 11.19
C PRO A 167 10.16 14.98 12.05
N GLN A 168 10.38 15.82 13.04
CA GLN A 168 9.37 16.20 14.04
C GLN A 168 8.11 16.84 13.43
N GLU A 169 8.25 17.58 12.34
CA GLU A 169 7.11 18.19 11.63
C GLU A 169 6.17 17.09 11.11
N ARG A 170 6.71 16.01 10.59
CA ARG A 170 5.92 14.86 10.11
C ARG A 170 5.27 14.10 11.26
N PHE A 171 5.92 14.07 12.42
CA PHE A 171 5.29 13.53 13.62
C PHE A 171 4.07 14.35 14.04
N GLY A 172 4.17 15.68 14.03
CA GLY A 172 3.05 16.57 14.31
C GLY A 172 1.88 16.36 13.35
N GLU A 173 2.15 16.24 12.05
CA GLU A 173 1.13 16.00 11.03
C GLU A 173 0.39 14.66 11.27
N ILE A 174 1.12 13.55 11.46
CA ILE A 174 0.48 12.24 11.65
C ILE A 174 -0.26 12.14 12.99
N LYS A 175 0.27 12.76 14.05
CA LYS A 175 -0.39 12.84 15.34
C LYS A 175 -1.72 13.58 15.24
N SER A 176 -1.74 14.76 14.61
CA SER A 176 -2.96 15.52 14.36
C SER A 176 -3.97 14.75 13.51
N PHE A 177 -3.50 14.00 12.50
CA PHE A 177 -4.34 13.13 11.70
C PHE A 177 -5.02 12.05 12.54
N VAL A 178 -4.28 11.39 13.45
CA VAL A 178 -4.84 10.37 14.33
C VAL A 178 -5.79 10.97 15.37
N GLU A 179 -5.45 12.13 15.93
CA GLU A 179 -6.30 12.89 16.88
C GLU A 179 -7.62 13.35 16.24
N GLY A 180 -7.62 13.61 14.93
CA GLY A 180 -8.83 13.95 14.16
C GLY A 180 -9.82 12.81 13.98
N GLY A 181 -9.42 11.59 14.39
CA GLY A 181 -10.21 10.36 14.24
C GLY A 181 -9.86 9.59 12.98
N LEU A 182 -9.68 8.28 13.13
CA LEU A 182 -9.40 7.37 12.02
C LEU A 182 -10.69 6.78 11.46
N ASN A 183 -10.79 6.69 10.14
CA ASN A 183 -11.90 6.07 9.45
C ASN A 183 -11.50 4.71 8.90
N ASP A 184 -12.45 3.78 8.90
CA ASP A 184 -12.31 2.49 8.23
C ASP A 184 -12.24 2.71 6.71
N PHE A 185 -11.45 1.92 6.01
CA PHE A 185 -11.26 2.06 4.58
C PHE A 185 -11.29 0.72 3.84
N SER A 186 -11.70 0.75 2.59
CA SER A 186 -11.79 -0.44 1.75
C SER A 186 -10.41 -0.97 1.38
N ILE A 187 -10.21 -2.27 1.60
CA ILE A 187 -8.96 -3.00 1.35
C ILE A 187 -9.10 -4.08 0.28
N SER A 188 -10.24 -4.15 -0.40
CA SER A 188 -10.44 -5.05 -1.53
C SER A 188 -11.20 -4.39 -2.67
N ARG A 189 -11.19 -5.05 -3.81
CA ARG A 189 -11.97 -4.69 -5.00
C ARG A 189 -12.48 -5.96 -5.67
N LEU A 190 -13.61 -5.85 -6.36
CA LEU A 190 -14.10 -6.95 -7.18
C LEU A 190 -13.06 -7.32 -8.25
N ALA A 191 -12.73 -8.60 -8.35
CA ALA A 191 -11.80 -9.12 -9.35
C ALA A 191 -12.25 -8.81 -10.79
N SER A 192 -13.57 -8.72 -11.03
CA SER A 192 -14.15 -8.33 -12.31
C SER A 192 -13.84 -6.89 -12.72
N LYS A 193 -13.60 -5.99 -11.74
CA LYS A 193 -13.24 -4.59 -11.97
C LYS A 193 -11.72 -4.34 -11.89
N MET A 194 -11.03 -5.13 -11.10
CA MET A 194 -9.57 -5.05 -10.91
C MET A 194 -8.97 -6.46 -11.03
N PRO A 195 -8.78 -6.98 -12.27
CA PRO A 195 -8.36 -8.36 -12.49
C PRO A 195 -6.89 -8.67 -12.13
N TRP A 196 -6.11 -7.67 -11.72
CA TRP A 196 -4.69 -7.80 -11.40
C TRP A 196 -4.40 -7.35 -9.97
N GLY A 197 -4.36 -8.30 -9.06
CA GLY A 197 -4.12 -8.11 -7.63
C GLY A 197 -4.00 -9.46 -6.93
N ILE A 198 -3.64 -9.45 -5.65
CA ILE A 198 -3.55 -10.66 -4.83
C ILE A 198 -4.97 -11.11 -4.47
N PRO A 199 -5.39 -12.34 -4.77
CA PRO A 199 -6.70 -12.85 -4.39
C PRO A 199 -6.90 -12.83 -2.87
N VAL A 200 -8.10 -12.41 -2.43
CA VAL A 200 -8.48 -12.45 -1.02
C VAL A 200 -8.61 -13.91 -0.56
N PRO A 201 -8.00 -14.31 0.56
CA PRO A 201 -8.11 -15.67 1.06
C PRO A 201 -9.56 -16.07 1.36
N GLY A 202 -10.04 -17.10 0.64
CA GLY A 202 -11.40 -17.61 0.80
C GLY A 202 -12.49 -16.85 0.03
N ASP A 203 -12.12 -15.88 -0.81
CA ASP A 203 -13.06 -15.14 -1.66
C ASP A 203 -12.37 -14.75 -2.97
N GLU A 204 -12.50 -15.62 -3.98
CA GLU A 204 -11.87 -15.43 -5.30
C GLU A 204 -12.52 -14.33 -6.15
N GLU A 205 -13.71 -13.86 -5.76
CA GLU A 205 -14.38 -12.72 -6.41
C GLU A 205 -13.77 -11.37 -6.01
N GLN A 206 -12.87 -11.37 -5.02
CA GLN A 206 -12.22 -10.19 -4.49
C GLN A 206 -10.69 -10.29 -4.60
N VAL A 207 -10.07 -9.17 -4.91
CA VAL A 207 -8.60 -9.00 -4.84
C VAL A 207 -8.25 -7.94 -3.81
N MET A 208 -7.10 -8.07 -3.19
CA MET A 208 -6.60 -7.07 -2.24
C MET A 208 -6.37 -5.75 -2.95
N TYR A 209 -6.74 -4.66 -2.29
CA TYR A 209 -6.39 -3.32 -2.77
C TYR A 209 -4.89 -3.08 -2.60
N VAL A 210 -4.30 -2.47 -3.62
CA VAL A 210 -2.84 -2.34 -3.78
C VAL A 210 -2.11 -1.81 -2.52
N TRP A 211 -2.67 -0.86 -1.81
CA TRP A 211 -2.05 -0.33 -0.59
C TRP A 211 -2.02 -1.33 0.56
N PHE A 212 -3.00 -2.24 0.63
CA PHE A 212 -3.00 -3.25 1.68
C PHE A 212 -1.92 -4.30 1.44
N ASP A 213 -1.74 -4.75 0.19
CA ASP A 213 -0.69 -5.70 -0.13
C ASP A 213 0.70 -5.05 -0.11
N ALA A 214 0.84 -3.89 -0.76
CA ALA A 214 2.15 -3.23 -0.91
C ALA A 214 2.82 -2.92 0.43
N LEU A 215 2.08 -2.48 1.46
CA LEU A 215 2.65 -2.16 2.76
C LEU A 215 3.17 -3.38 3.52
N VAL A 216 2.74 -4.59 3.17
CA VAL A 216 3.27 -5.84 3.76
C VAL A 216 4.73 -6.07 3.35
N ASN A 217 5.24 -5.39 2.31
CA ASN A 217 6.65 -5.53 1.91
C ASN A 217 7.64 -5.24 3.04
N TYR A 218 7.30 -4.33 3.96
CA TYR A 218 8.17 -3.99 5.09
C TYR A 218 8.46 -5.16 6.03
N ILE A 219 7.55 -6.11 6.13
CA ILE A 219 7.72 -7.32 6.95
C ILE A 219 8.07 -8.54 6.12
N SER A 220 7.52 -8.67 4.91
CA SER A 220 7.84 -9.81 4.03
C SER A 220 9.29 -9.77 3.54
N ALA A 221 9.85 -8.59 3.30
CA ALA A 221 11.24 -8.43 2.88
C ALA A 221 12.25 -8.95 3.91
N VAL A 222 11.89 -8.97 5.20
CA VAL A 222 12.72 -9.52 6.27
C VAL A 222 12.31 -10.95 6.67
N GLY A 223 11.52 -11.63 5.82
CA GLY A 223 11.24 -13.05 5.93
C GLY A 223 9.92 -13.45 6.59
N TRP A 224 9.08 -12.50 7.00
CA TRP A 224 7.76 -12.84 7.54
C TRP A 224 6.77 -13.25 6.42
N PRO A 225 5.87 -14.25 6.66
CA PRO A 225 5.85 -15.23 7.76
C PRO A 225 6.88 -16.34 7.53
N HIS A 226 7.48 -16.80 8.61
CA HIS A 226 8.48 -17.90 8.62
C HIS A 226 7.81 -19.25 8.48
#